data_bdd17c6ac1186e71d5e708f48c73231d
#
_entry.id   bdd17c6ac1186e71d5e708f48c73231d
#
_cell.length_a   1.000
_cell.length_b   1.000
_cell.length_c   1.000
_cell.angle_alpha   90.00
_cell.angle_beta   90.00
_cell.angle_gamma   90.00
#
_symmetry.space_group_name_H-M   'P 1'
#
loop_
_entity.id
_entity.type
_entity.pdbx_description
1 polymer ?
#
loop_
_entity_poly.entity_id
_entity_poly.type
_entity_poly.pdbx_seq_one_letter_code
_entity_poly.pdbx_strand_id
1 'polypeptide(L)' 'MPTIFIFFGFRFMFYSNDHDPIHVHVIKGGSEAKYNVKPMEQIYNHGFKKHDITLIESVISENEEIIIERWKEYFNKR' A
#
# COMPACT_ATOMS: atom_id res chain seq x y z
N MET A 1 6.26 -11.43 4.89
CA MET A 1 5.53 -10.31 4.26
C MET A 1 6.46 -9.14 4.11
N PRO A 2 6.68 -8.70 2.89
CA PRO A 2 7.58 -7.56 2.70
C PRO A 2 6.91 -6.25 3.09
N THR A 3 7.58 -5.51 3.94
CA THR A 3 7.17 -4.17 4.29
C THR A 3 7.91 -3.22 3.37
N ILE A 4 7.19 -2.34 2.68
CA ILE A 4 7.81 -1.36 1.80
C ILE A 4 8.39 -0.24 2.65
N PHE A 5 7.58 0.35 3.49
CA PHE A 5 8.02 1.38 4.42
C PHE A 5 6.95 1.59 5.49
N ILE A 6 7.32 2.35 6.52
CA ILE A 6 6.41 2.71 7.60
C ILE A 6 6.40 4.23 7.70
N PHE A 7 5.21 4.82 7.66
CA PHE A 7 5.02 6.27 7.76
C PHE A 7 3.99 6.55 8.83
N PHE A 8 4.34 7.33 9.81
CA PHE A 8 3.40 7.76 10.85
C PHE A 8 2.68 6.58 11.49
N GLY A 9 3.38 5.44 11.61
CA GLY A 9 2.79 4.23 12.15
C GLY A 9 2.00 3.40 11.17
N PHE A 10 1.73 3.91 9.97
CA PHE A 10 1.08 3.12 8.93
C PHE A 10 2.13 2.26 8.24
N ARG A 11 1.85 0.96 8.14
CA ARG A 11 2.74 0.03 7.46
C ARG A 11 2.22 -0.20 6.05
N PHE A 12 3.04 0.10 5.06
CA PHE A 12 2.72 -0.12 3.66
C PHE A 12 3.45 -1.38 3.21
N MET A 13 2.70 -2.36 2.72
CA MET A 13 3.28 -3.68 2.50
C MET A 13 2.56 -4.45 1.41
N PHE A 14 3.21 -5.53 0.96
CA PHE A 14 2.60 -6.52 0.08
C PHE A 14 2.44 -7.83 0.86
N TYR A 15 1.49 -8.65 0.44
CA TYR A 15 1.44 -10.04 0.89
C TYR A 15 2.16 -10.90 -0.15
N SER A 16 2.75 -12.01 0.28
CA SER A 16 3.58 -12.83 -0.60
C SER A 16 2.80 -13.46 -1.74
N ASN A 17 1.50 -13.62 -1.59
CA ASN A 17 0.69 -14.22 -2.65
C ASN A 17 -0.13 -13.18 -3.41
N ASP A 18 0.25 -11.91 -3.35
CA ASP A 18 -0.44 -10.88 -4.10
C ASP A 18 -0.22 -11.06 -5.59
N HIS A 19 -1.18 -10.59 -6.38
CA HIS A 19 -1.16 -10.67 -7.84
C HIS A 19 -1.46 -9.30 -8.43
N ASP A 20 -1.17 -9.14 -9.74
CA ASP A 20 -1.56 -7.94 -10.44
C ASP A 20 -3.06 -7.69 -10.28
N PRO A 21 -3.50 -6.45 -10.30
CA PRO A 21 -2.68 -5.25 -10.55
C PRO A 21 -1.85 -4.85 -9.35
N ILE A 22 -0.87 -4.00 -9.59
CA ILE A 22 0.01 -3.51 -8.53
C ILE A 22 -0.82 -2.82 -7.47
N HIS A 23 -0.65 -3.24 -6.23
CA HIS A 23 -1.42 -2.68 -5.14
C HIS A 23 -0.60 -2.72 -3.85
N VAL A 24 -1.11 -2.05 -2.83
CA VAL A 24 -0.43 -1.98 -1.54
C VAL A 24 -1.48 -2.12 -0.44
N HIS A 25 -1.07 -2.77 0.62
CA HIS A 25 -1.89 -2.87 1.84
C HIS A 25 -1.34 -1.90 2.87
N VAL A 26 -2.23 -1.24 3.60
CA VAL A 26 -1.84 -0.28 4.63
C VAL A 26 -2.45 -0.74 5.93
N ILE A 27 -1.62 -0.95 6.93
CA ILE A 27 -2.06 -1.51 8.20
C ILE A 27 -1.60 -0.62 9.34
N LYS A 28 -2.51 -0.33 10.27
CA LYS A 28 -2.17 0.36 11.52
C LYS A 28 -3.16 -0.07 12.58
N GLY A 29 -2.63 -0.63 13.68
CA GLY A 29 -3.49 -1.15 14.73
C GLY A 29 -4.40 -2.22 14.17
N GLY A 30 -5.68 -2.11 14.40
CA GLY A 30 -6.65 -3.07 13.89
C GLY A 30 -7.25 -2.70 12.56
N SER A 31 -6.72 -1.66 11.90
CA SER A 31 -7.31 -1.16 10.65
C SER A 31 -6.47 -1.55 9.46
N GLU A 32 -7.11 -1.73 8.32
CA GLU A 32 -6.43 -2.11 7.10
C GLU A 32 -7.14 -1.51 5.89
N ALA A 33 -6.35 -1.07 4.90
CA ALA A 33 -6.88 -0.62 3.63
C ALA A 33 -6.07 -1.21 2.50
N LYS A 34 -6.67 -1.32 1.32
CA LYS A 34 -6.00 -1.81 0.13
C LYS A 34 -6.22 -0.82 -0.99
N TYR A 35 -5.12 -0.48 -1.66
CA TYR A 35 -5.15 0.50 -2.75
C TYR A 35 -4.45 -0.04 -3.96
N ASN A 36 -5.09 0.09 -5.12
CA ASN A 36 -4.36 0.00 -6.37
C ASN A 36 -3.53 1.26 -6.51
N VAL A 37 -2.37 1.16 -7.14
CA VAL A 37 -1.41 2.25 -7.10
C VAL A 37 -1.49 3.14 -8.35
N LYS A 38 -1.71 2.55 -9.51
CA LYS A 38 -1.71 3.31 -10.75
C LYS A 38 -2.77 2.77 -11.70
N PRO A 39 -3.88 3.49 -11.84
CA PRO A 39 -4.24 4.69 -11.10
C PRO A 39 -4.56 4.36 -9.64
N MET A 40 -4.41 5.35 -8.78
CA MET A 40 -4.70 5.12 -7.37
C MET A 40 -6.19 4.92 -7.17
N GLU A 41 -6.54 3.83 -6.51
CA GLU A 41 -7.93 3.49 -6.30
C GLU A 41 -8.07 2.71 -5.01
N GLN A 42 -8.96 3.18 -4.13
CA GLN A 42 -9.20 2.45 -2.89
C GLN A 42 -10.04 1.23 -3.19
N ILE A 43 -9.53 0.05 -2.83
CA ILE A 43 -10.26 -1.20 -3.02
C ILE A 43 -11.12 -1.49 -1.79
N TYR A 44 -10.55 -1.31 -0.60
CA TYR A 44 -11.34 -1.38 0.63
C TYR A 44 -10.66 -0.58 1.73
N ASN A 45 -11.46 -0.25 2.73
CA ASN A 45 -11.00 0.42 3.92
C ASN A 45 -11.77 -0.16 5.11
N HIS A 46 -11.06 -0.80 5.99
CA HIS A 46 -11.63 -1.40 7.18
C HIS A 46 -11.04 -0.71 8.41
N GLY A 47 -11.69 0.36 8.83
CA GLY A 47 -11.38 0.97 10.11
C GLY A 47 -10.67 2.32 10.10
N PHE A 48 -10.15 2.76 8.97
CA PHE A 48 -9.47 4.07 8.93
C PHE A 48 -10.49 5.20 8.80
N LYS A 49 -10.23 6.29 9.50
CA LYS A 49 -11.06 7.47 9.44
C LYS A 49 -10.62 8.34 8.27
N LYS A 50 -11.43 9.36 7.99
CA LYS A 50 -11.22 10.20 6.83
C LYS A 50 -9.82 10.84 6.81
N HIS A 51 -9.36 11.36 7.94
CA HIS A 51 -8.06 12.01 7.95
C HIS A 51 -6.92 11.00 7.78
N ASP A 52 -7.10 9.77 8.23
CA ASP A 52 -6.13 8.71 7.98
C ASP A 52 -6.05 8.41 6.50
N ILE A 53 -7.20 8.31 5.84
CA ILE A 53 -7.28 8.02 4.42
C ILE A 53 -6.61 9.14 3.61
N THR A 54 -6.84 10.38 3.98
CA THR A 54 -6.20 11.51 3.31
C THR A 54 -4.68 11.38 3.38
N LEU A 55 -4.15 11.05 4.55
CA LEU A 55 -2.73 10.88 4.73
C LEU A 55 -2.20 9.68 3.93
N ILE A 56 -2.91 8.56 4.00
CA ILE A 56 -2.53 7.35 3.28
C ILE A 56 -2.45 7.63 1.78
N GLU A 57 -3.46 8.28 1.23
CA GLU A 57 -3.49 8.56 -0.20
C GLU A 57 -2.39 9.51 -0.63
N SER A 58 -2.08 10.48 0.23
CA SER A 58 -0.98 11.40 0.00
C SER A 58 0.35 10.65 -0.09
N VAL A 59 0.58 9.72 0.83
CA VAL A 59 1.81 8.93 0.87
C VAL A 59 1.91 8.04 -0.37
N ILE A 60 0.83 7.39 -0.75
CA ILE A 60 0.84 6.51 -1.93
C ILE A 60 1.14 7.33 -3.18
N SER A 61 0.48 8.47 -3.32
CA SER A 61 0.67 9.33 -4.48
C SER A 61 2.10 9.81 -4.60
N GLU A 62 2.69 10.21 -3.49
CA GLU A 62 4.04 10.76 -3.51
C GLU A 62 5.12 9.68 -3.64
N ASN A 63 4.77 8.43 -3.38
CA ASN A 63 5.73 7.34 -3.42
C ASN A 63 5.37 6.30 -4.47
N GLU A 64 4.58 6.68 -5.45
CA GLU A 64 4.07 5.75 -6.45
C GLU A 64 5.18 4.97 -7.13
N GLU A 65 6.21 5.65 -7.55
CA GLU A 65 7.30 5.01 -8.30
C GLU A 65 8.06 4.02 -7.43
N ILE A 66 8.28 4.37 -6.17
CA ILE A 66 8.98 3.48 -5.25
C ILE A 66 8.16 2.23 -5.00
N ILE A 67 6.86 2.39 -4.83
CA ILE A 67 5.97 1.25 -4.58
C ILE A 67 5.98 0.31 -5.78
N ILE A 68 5.88 0.87 -6.99
CA ILE A 68 5.88 0.07 -8.22
C ILE A 68 7.21 -0.65 -8.37
N GLU A 69 8.31 0.04 -8.10
CA GLU A 69 9.63 -0.56 -8.21
C GLU A 69 9.80 -1.72 -7.22
N ARG A 70 9.36 -1.54 -5.98
CA ARG A 70 9.44 -2.59 -4.97
C ARG A 70 8.57 -3.77 -5.34
N TRP A 71 7.40 -3.50 -5.90
CA TRP A 71 6.52 -4.58 -6.37
C TRP A 71 7.23 -5.42 -7.42
N LYS A 72 7.85 -4.77 -8.41
CA LYS A 72 8.53 -5.48 -9.49
C LYS A 72 9.72 -6.26 -8.96
N GLU A 73 10.49 -5.68 -8.06
CA GLU A 73 11.61 -6.38 -7.46
C GLU A 73 11.14 -7.62 -6.72
N TYR A 74 10.06 -7.51 -6.01
CA TYR A 74 9.60 -8.61 -5.18
C TYR A 74 8.96 -9.73 -5.99
N PHE A 75 8.09 -9.37 -6.95
CA PHE A 75 7.30 -10.37 -7.65
C PHE A 75 7.90 -10.83 -8.96
N ASN A 76 8.81 -10.07 -9.55
CA ASN A 76 9.42 -10.44 -10.82
C ASN A 76 10.84 -10.94 -10.67
N LYS A 77 11.27 -11.09 -9.45
CA LYS A 77 12.61 -11.54 -9.19
C LYS A 77 12.73 -13.05 -9.50
N ARG A 78 13.76 -13.44 -10.21
CA ARG A 78 14.02 -14.83 -10.52
C ARG A 78 15.44 -15.19 -10.21
#